data_c4e36183813b91a7f46c9b9633c91887
#
_entry.id   c4e36183813b91a7f46c9b9633c91887
#
_cell.length_a   1.000
_cell.length_b   1.000
_cell.length_c   1.000
_cell.angle_alpha   90.00
_cell.angle_beta   90.00
_cell.angle_gamma   90.00
#
_symmetry.space_group_name_H-M   'P 1'
#
loop_
_entity.id
_entity.type
_entity.pdbx_description
1 polymer ?
#
loop_
_entity_poly.entity_id
_entity_poly.type
_entity_poly.pdbx_seq_one_letter_code
_entity_poly.pdbx_strand_id
1 'polypeptide(L)'
;MKFLTLISLLFLSLQALQTGEALPTLTLDKDEGGNVDGGPFSSETLTDKVHVIFYVDPDEKDLNNPFSDALKAEDFDRSRFASVAIINMDATWLPNIALDAALKEKQEQFPDTLYVKDLNKKGVDVWDVADDNSDIIITDKAGKVLYVYEGQVPAKEFGTLITLIKEHL
;
A
#
# COMPACT_ATOMS: atom_id res chain seq x y z
N MET A 1 -49.88 4.36 -23.68
CA MET A 1 -49.06 4.43 -22.47
C MET A 1 -47.62 4.09 -22.86
N LYS A 2 -46.72 5.09 -22.88
CA LYS A 2 -45.31 4.88 -23.20
C LYS A 2 -44.55 4.73 -21.86
N PHE A 3 -44.02 3.55 -21.59
CA PHE A 3 -43.14 3.33 -20.44
C PHE A 3 -41.76 3.90 -20.77
N LEU A 4 -41.38 4.95 -20.08
CA LEU A 4 -40.02 5.51 -20.10
C LEU A 4 -39.16 4.69 -19.11
N THR A 5 -38.33 3.80 -19.65
CA THR A 5 -37.36 3.04 -18.84
C THR A 5 -36.18 3.96 -18.52
N LEU A 6 -36.12 4.41 -17.28
CA LEU A 6 -34.99 5.19 -16.77
C LEU A 6 -33.80 4.24 -16.54
N ILE A 7 -32.84 4.24 -17.46
CA ILE A 7 -31.55 3.54 -17.26
C ILE A 7 -30.68 4.41 -16.35
N SER A 8 -30.58 4.01 -15.08
CA SER A 8 -29.64 4.59 -14.14
C SER A 8 -28.24 4.08 -14.49
N LEU A 9 -27.41 4.91 -15.14
CA LEU A 9 -26.00 4.64 -15.30
C LEU A 9 -25.34 4.79 -13.93
N LEU A 10 -24.93 3.67 -13.32
CA LEU A 10 -24.01 3.67 -12.19
C LEU A 10 -22.63 4.07 -12.75
N PHE A 11 -22.23 5.31 -12.55
CA PHE A 11 -20.84 5.71 -12.72
C PHE A 11 -20.05 5.10 -11.55
N LEU A 12 -19.31 3.99 -11.80
CA LEU A 12 -18.18 3.64 -10.95
C LEU A 12 -17.14 4.76 -11.18
N SER A 13 -17.10 5.74 -10.30
CA SER A 13 -15.99 6.67 -10.24
C SER A 13 -14.80 5.90 -9.68
N LEU A 14 -13.77 5.71 -10.49
CA LEU A 14 -12.42 5.39 -10.02
C LEU A 14 -12.05 6.56 -9.08
N GLN A 15 -11.97 6.30 -7.79
CA GLN A 15 -11.61 7.33 -6.81
C GLN A 15 -10.13 7.19 -6.53
N ALA A 16 -9.35 8.14 -7.06
CA ALA A 16 -7.98 8.37 -6.62
C ALA A 16 -7.94 8.52 -5.09
N LEU A 17 -6.86 8.10 -4.46
CA LEU A 17 -6.67 8.23 -3.03
C LEU A 17 -6.80 9.70 -2.59
N GLN A 18 -7.68 9.97 -1.64
CA GLN A 18 -7.90 11.30 -1.10
C GLN A 18 -7.66 11.32 0.41
N THR A 19 -6.83 12.26 0.85
CA THR A 19 -6.65 12.51 2.28
C THR A 19 -7.99 12.83 2.93
N GLY A 20 -8.29 12.16 4.03
CA GLY A 20 -9.52 12.33 4.78
C GLY A 20 -10.61 11.31 4.43
N GLU A 21 -10.49 10.55 3.37
CA GLU A 21 -11.42 9.48 2.97
C GLU A 21 -10.92 8.10 3.39
N ALA A 22 -11.82 7.12 3.40
CA ALA A 22 -11.44 5.73 3.65
C ALA A 22 -10.58 5.20 2.51
N LEU A 23 -9.55 4.40 2.84
CA LEU A 23 -8.75 3.69 1.84
C LEU A 23 -9.65 2.77 1.02
N PRO A 24 -9.73 2.89 -0.31
CA PRO A 24 -10.51 1.98 -1.13
C PRO A 24 -10.07 0.53 -0.95
N THR A 25 -11.03 -0.41 -0.97
CA THR A 25 -10.72 -1.82 -0.72
C THR A 25 -9.90 -2.43 -1.86
N LEU A 26 -8.67 -2.84 -1.56
CA LEU A 26 -7.82 -3.66 -2.41
C LEU A 26 -7.81 -5.08 -1.86
N THR A 27 -8.31 -6.04 -2.64
CA THR A 27 -8.25 -7.47 -2.31
C THR A 27 -7.39 -8.19 -3.32
N LEU A 28 -6.42 -8.96 -2.83
CA LEU A 28 -5.50 -9.79 -3.64
C LEU A 28 -5.60 -11.23 -3.15
N ASP A 29 -5.99 -12.14 -4.05
CA ASP A 29 -6.13 -13.57 -3.75
C ASP A 29 -5.79 -14.40 -5.00
N LYS A 30 -5.21 -15.58 -4.83
CA LYS A 30 -4.90 -16.55 -5.90
C LYS A 30 -4.09 -15.92 -7.04
N ASP A 31 -4.72 -15.81 -8.21
CA ASP A 31 -4.09 -15.31 -9.43
C ASP A 31 -3.81 -13.79 -9.42
N GLU A 32 -4.35 -13.09 -8.43
CA GLU A 32 -4.11 -11.65 -8.22
C GLU A 32 -2.95 -11.38 -7.25
N GLY A 33 -2.53 -12.38 -6.47
CA GLY A 33 -1.46 -12.25 -5.48
C GLY A 33 -1.89 -12.58 -4.05
N GLY A 34 -1.45 -11.78 -3.08
CA GLY A 34 -1.74 -11.95 -1.65
C GLY A 34 -0.50 -11.88 -0.77
N ASN A 35 -0.62 -12.30 0.48
CA ASN A 35 0.49 -12.27 1.43
C ASN A 35 1.64 -13.19 0.99
N VAL A 36 2.88 -12.75 1.21
CA VAL A 36 4.09 -13.55 0.88
C VAL A 36 4.11 -14.87 1.63
N ASP A 37 3.63 -14.90 2.87
CA ASP A 37 3.52 -16.12 3.69
C ASP A 37 2.37 -17.05 3.25
N GLY A 38 1.56 -16.61 2.28
CA GLY A 38 0.38 -17.31 1.77
C GLY A 38 -0.93 -16.74 2.32
N GLY A 39 -2.00 -17.00 1.58
CA GLY A 39 -3.34 -16.50 1.88
C GLY A 39 -3.66 -15.14 1.24
N PRO A 40 -4.94 -14.77 1.28
CA PRO A 40 -5.40 -13.53 0.67
C PRO A 40 -4.95 -12.31 1.48
N PHE A 41 -4.85 -11.17 0.79
CA PHE A 41 -4.71 -9.86 1.39
C PHE A 41 -5.98 -9.04 1.16
N SER A 42 -6.37 -8.24 2.14
CA SER A 42 -7.39 -7.19 1.98
C SER A 42 -6.97 -5.95 2.76
N SER A 43 -7.02 -4.79 2.11
CA SER A 43 -6.75 -3.51 2.78
C SER A 43 -7.78 -3.18 3.87
N GLU A 44 -8.96 -3.81 3.88
CA GLU A 44 -9.94 -3.70 4.96
C GLU A 44 -9.43 -4.24 6.31
N THR A 45 -8.39 -5.09 6.29
CA THR A 45 -7.75 -5.60 7.51
C THR A 45 -6.75 -4.62 8.13
N LEU A 46 -6.43 -3.54 7.42
CA LEU A 46 -5.51 -2.50 7.89
C LEU A 46 -6.24 -1.52 8.82
N THR A 47 -6.63 -2.02 9.99
CA THR A 47 -7.33 -1.30 11.05
C THR A 47 -6.64 -1.46 12.39
N ASP A 48 -7.10 -0.74 13.42
CA ASP A 48 -6.60 -0.77 14.80
C ASP A 48 -5.17 -0.25 15.00
N LYS A 49 -4.43 0.00 13.91
CA LYS A 49 -3.09 0.59 13.92
C LYS A 49 -2.98 1.72 12.90
N VAL A 50 -2.01 2.58 13.10
CA VAL A 50 -1.54 3.46 12.02
C VAL A 50 -0.70 2.62 11.08
N HIS A 51 -1.01 2.66 9.78
CA HIS A 51 -0.27 1.92 8.77
C HIS A 51 0.50 2.87 7.87
N VAL A 52 1.74 2.50 7.57
CA VAL A 52 2.49 3.07 6.45
C VAL A 52 2.58 2.00 5.37
N ILE A 53 1.96 2.27 4.24
CA ILE A 53 1.88 1.36 3.10
C ILE A 53 2.83 1.88 2.04
N PHE A 54 3.72 1.03 1.59
CA PHE A 54 4.61 1.22 0.45
C PHE A 54 4.02 0.42 -0.71
N TYR A 55 3.62 1.08 -1.80
CA TYR A 55 3.27 0.41 -3.05
C TYR A 55 4.46 0.55 -4.00
N VAL A 56 5.10 -0.57 -4.36
CA VAL A 56 6.49 -0.56 -4.85
C VAL A 56 6.62 -1.30 -6.17
N ASP A 57 7.13 -0.62 -7.20
CA ASP A 57 7.76 -1.26 -8.34
C ASP A 57 9.09 -1.92 -7.89
N PRO A 58 9.34 -3.21 -8.20
CA PRO A 58 10.59 -3.89 -7.86
C PRO A 58 11.86 -3.19 -8.35
N ASP A 59 11.80 -2.48 -9.47
CA ASP A 59 12.94 -1.75 -10.03
C ASP A 59 13.22 -0.44 -9.25
N GLU A 60 12.21 0.09 -8.53
CA GLU A 60 12.28 1.28 -7.68
C GLU A 60 12.27 0.95 -6.17
N LYS A 61 12.59 -0.31 -5.79
CA LYS A 61 12.52 -0.83 -4.41
C LYS A 61 13.33 -0.05 -3.38
N ASP A 62 14.38 0.65 -3.81
CA ASP A 62 15.28 1.38 -2.92
C ASP A 62 14.92 2.86 -2.76
N LEU A 63 13.94 3.36 -3.53
CA LEU A 63 13.60 4.78 -3.62
C LEU A 63 13.22 5.39 -2.28
N ASN A 64 12.43 4.68 -1.48
CA ASN A 64 11.96 5.14 -0.17
C ASN A 64 12.68 4.46 1.02
N ASN A 65 13.83 3.79 0.81
CA ASN A 65 14.66 3.26 1.90
C ASN A 65 15.01 4.33 2.95
N PRO A 66 15.40 5.59 2.58
CA PRO A 66 15.69 6.61 3.58
C PRO A 66 14.51 6.94 4.50
N PHE A 67 13.28 6.93 3.98
CA PHE A 67 12.08 7.15 4.78
C PHE A 67 11.77 5.92 5.66
N SER A 68 11.91 4.70 5.11
CA SER A 68 11.77 3.46 5.87
C SER A 68 12.77 3.37 7.03
N ASP A 69 14.03 3.77 6.83
CA ASP A 69 15.04 3.83 7.88
C ASP A 69 14.69 4.86 8.95
N ALA A 70 14.16 6.02 8.57
CA ALA A 70 13.68 7.02 9.52
C ALA A 70 12.51 6.50 10.37
N LEU A 71 11.55 5.79 9.77
CA LEU A 71 10.46 5.13 10.51
C LEU A 71 10.97 4.07 11.48
N LYS A 72 11.94 3.27 11.06
CA LYS A 72 12.57 2.24 11.90
C LYS A 72 13.29 2.82 13.11
N ALA A 73 13.93 3.98 12.94
CA ALA A 73 14.65 4.66 14.02
C ALA A 73 13.73 5.18 15.13
N GLU A 74 12.44 5.37 14.86
CA GLU A 74 11.43 5.82 15.83
C GLU A 74 11.01 4.73 16.82
N ASP A 75 11.29 3.45 16.52
CA ASP A 75 10.96 2.28 17.35
C ASP A 75 9.50 2.29 17.87
N PHE A 76 8.56 2.54 16.96
CA PHE A 76 7.13 2.60 17.28
C PHE A 76 6.60 1.30 17.90
N ASP A 77 5.69 1.44 18.86
CA ASP A 77 4.96 0.31 19.45
C ASP A 77 4.19 -0.47 18.36
N ARG A 78 4.58 -1.73 18.15
CA ARG A 78 4.01 -2.62 17.13
C ARG A 78 2.53 -2.96 17.36
N SER A 79 2.02 -2.73 18.57
CA SER A 79 0.57 -2.85 18.83
C SER A 79 -0.25 -1.70 18.25
N ARG A 80 0.40 -0.58 17.89
CA ARG A 80 -0.23 0.66 17.42
C ARG A 80 0.18 1.09 16.02
N PHE A 81 1.31 0.57 15.53
CA PHE A 81 1.92 0.90 14.25
C PHE A 81 2.27 -0.37 13.47
N ALA A 82 2.10 -0.33 12.14
CA ALA A 82 2.58 -1.38 11.24
C ALA A 82 3.02 -0.80 9.89
N SER A 83 3.96 -1.50 9.26
CA SER A 83 4.39 -1.24 7.88
C SER A 83 3.87 -2.34 6.97
N VAL A 84 3.44 -1.97 5.77
CA VAL A 84 2.99 -2.86 4.71
C VAL A 84 3.76 -2.53 3.43
N ALA A 85 4.30 -3.52 2.76
CA ALA A 85 4.95 -3.37 1.46
C ALA A 85 4.20 -4.21 0.43
N ILE A 86 3.49 -3.55 -0.47
CA ILE A 86 2.77 -4.19 -1.58
C ILE A 86 3.62 -4.04 -2.82
N ILE A 87 4.04 -5.16 -3.38
CA ILE A 87 4.96 -5.20 -4.52
C ILE A 87 4.19 -5.43 -5.81
N ASN A 88 4.25 -4.44 -6.71
CA ASN A 88 3.70 -4.52 -8.06
C ASN A 88 4.58 -5.43 -8.92
N MET A 89 4.27 -6.73 -8.93
CA MET A 89 5.09 -7.70 -9.65
C MET A 89 4.93 -7.65 -11.18
N ASP A 90 3.91 -6.93 -11.66
CA ASP A 90 3.68 -6.72 -13.10
C ASP A 90 4.49 -5.53 -13.67
N ALA A 91 5.08 -4.69 -12.79
CA ALA A 91 5.86 -3.53 -13.20
C ALA A 91 7.29 -3.87 -13.69
N THR A 92 7.77 -5.10 -13.50
CA THR A 92 9.12 -5.49 -13.88
C THR A 92 9.14 -6.69 -14.83
N TRP A 93 10.21 -6.79 -15.63
CA TRP A 93 10.47 -7.96 -16.49
C TRP A 93 11.07 -9.16 -15.73
N LEU A 94 11.39 -9.02 -14.44
CA LEU A 94 11.95 -10.10 -13.64
C LEU A 94 10.95 -11.24 -13.49
N PRO A 95 11.41 -12.52 -13.59
CA PRO A 95 10.53 -13.66 -13.39
C PRO A 95 9.93 -13.69 -11.98
N ASN A 96 8.63 -13.95 -11.86
CA ASN A 96 7.94 -14.02 -10.58
C ASN A 96 8.59 -14.97 -9.57
N ILE A 97 9.20 -16.08 -10.03
CA ILE A 97 9.94 -17.02 -9.18
C ILE A 97 11.12 -16.33 -8.46
N ALA A 98 11.84 -15.44 -9.15
CA ALA A 98 12.96 -14.71 -8.55
C ALA A 98 12.46 -13.66 -7.55
N LEU A 99 11.38 -12.95 -7.89
CA LEU A 99 10.73 -12.00 -7.00
C LEU A 99 10.15 -12.69 -5.75
N ASP A 100 9.48 -13.83 -5.91
CA ASP A 100 8.95 -14.62 -4.81
C ASP A 100 10.05 -15.04 -3.81
N ALA A 101 11.19 -15.49 -4.32
CA ALA A 101 12.32 -15.87 -3.47
C ALA A 101 12.88 -14.67 -2.69
N ALA A 102 13.06 -13.53 -3.36
CA ALA A 102 13.53 -12.30 -2.75
C ALA A 102 12.55 -11.76 -1.70
N LEU A 103 11.24 -11.82 -1.96
CA LEU A 103 10.21 -11.36 -1.02
C LEU A 103 10.10 -12.25 0.21
N LYS A 104 10.26 -13.57 0.09
CA LYS A 104 10.35 -14.48 1.23
C LYS A 104 11.54 -14.16 2.12
N GLU A 105 12.72 -13.92 1.53
CA GLU A 105 13.89 -13.48 2.26
C GLU A 105 13.66 -12.16 2.98
N LYS A 106 13.00 -11.19 2.31
CA LYS A 106 12.63 -9.91 2.93
C LYS A 106 11.65 -10.09 4.08
N GLN A 107 10.64 -10.94 3.95
CA GLN A 107 9.70 -11.23 5.03
C GLN A 107 10.40 -11.85 6.25
N GLU A 108 11.35 -12.77 6.03
CA GLU A 108 12.15 -13.35 7.11
C GLU A 108 13.07 -12.32 7.78
N GLN A 109 13.67 -11.42 6.98
CA GLN A 109 14.58 -10.38 7.47
C GLN A 109 13.84 -9.27 8.23
N PHE A 110 12.60 -8.96 7.82
CA PHE A 110 11.79 -7.87 8.36
C PHE A 110 10.39 -8.39 8.78
N PRO A 111 10.31 -9.22 9.84
CA PRO A 111 9.06 -9.89 10.22
C PRO A 111 7.96 -8.92 10.69
N ASP A 112 8.33 -7.69 11.06
CA ASP A 112 7.39 -6.63 11.48
C ASP A 112 6.75 -5.88 10.30
N THR A 113 7.18 -6.16 9.08
CA THR A 113 6.59 -5.60 7.85
C THR A 113 5.77 -6.68 7.15
N LEU A 114 4.53 -6.39 6.83
CA LEU A 114 3.70 -7.28 6.01
C LEU A 114 4.09 -7.10 4.54
N TYR A 115 4.60 -8.16 3.92
CA TYR A 115 4.88 -8.17 2.48
C TYR A 115 3.73 -8.81 1.72
N VAL A 116 3.28 -8.12 0.68
CA VAL A 116 2.15 -8.50 -0.17
C VAL A 116 2.58 -8.47 -1.63
N LYS A 117 2.11 -9.42 -2.42
CA LYS A 117 2.31 -9.49 -3.87
C LYS A 117 1.06 -9.02 -4.59
N ASP A 118 1.22 -8.08 -5.49
CA ASP A 118 0.21 -7.70 -6.48
C ASP A 118 0.69 -8.19 -7.85
N LEU A 119 0.09 -9.29 -8.34
CA LEU A 119 0.55 -9.95 -9.56
C LEU A 119 0.07 -9.27 -10.85
N ASN A 120 -0.95 -8.42 -10.76
CA ASN A 120 -1.66 -7.85 -11.90
C ASN A 120 -1.84 -6.33 -11.77
N LYS A 121 -1.00 -5.66 -10.96
CA LYS A 121 -1.05 -4.21 -10.67
C LYS A 121 -2.44 -3.68 -10.29
N LYS A 122 -3.18 -4.48 -9.57
CA LYS A 122 -4.54 -4.13 -9.12
C LYS A 122 -4.56 -2.91 -8.21
N GLY A 123 -3.48 -2.69 -7.44
CA GLY A 123 -3.31 -1.48 -6.63
C GLY A 123 -3.28 -0.21 -7.49
N VAL A 124 -2.65 -0.23 -8.65
CA VAL A 124 -2.70 0.88 -9.64
C VAL A 124 -4.13 1.16 -10.04
N ASP A 125 -4.90 0.12 -10.41
CA ASP A 125 -6.27 0.27 -10.88
C ASP A 125 -7.23 0.75 -9.78
N VAL A 126 -7.03 0.33 -8.52
CA VAL A 126 -7.95 0.61 -7.40
C VAL A 126 -7.61 1.91 -6.69
N TRP A 127 -6.31 2.21 -6.53
CA TRP A 127 -5.82 3.34 -5.75
C TRP A 127 -5.34 4.52 -6.60
N ASP A 128 -5.26 4.34 -7.93
CA ASP A 128 -4.70 5.34 -8.86
C ASP A 128 -3.28 5.79 -8.46
N VAL A 129 -2.47 4.83 -7.97
CA VAL A 129 -1.05 5.01 -7.66
C VAL A 129 -0.20 4.77 -8.90
N ALA A 130 1.04 5.25 -8.91
CA ALA A 130 1.92 5.10 -10.07
C ALA A 130 2.31 3.62 -10.32
N ASP A 131 2.43 3.26 -11.60
CA ASP A 131 2.78 1.89 -12.03
C ASP A 131 4.29 1.61 -11.88
N ASP A 132 5.13 2.63 -12.10
CA ASP A 132 6.59 2.55 -12.19
C ASP A 132 7.29 3.39 -11.09
N ASN A 133 6.82 3.27 -9.84
CA ASN A 133 7.30 4.10 -8.75
C ASN A 133 7.34 3.37 -7.39
N SER A 134 7.62 4.11 -6.33
CA SER A 134 7.46 3.67 -4.95
C SER A 134 6.61 4.70 -4.21
N ASP A 135 5.33 4.42 -4.06
CA ASP A 135 4.37 5.34 -3.48
C ASP A 135 4.13 5.07 -1.99
N ILE A 136 3.87 6.12 -1.24
CA ILE A 136 3.62 6.04 0.20
C ILE A 136 2.19 6.45 0.51
N ILE A 137 1.48 5.59 1.26
CA ILE A 137 0.16 5.87 1.80
C ILE A 137 0.23 5.71 3.32
N ILE A 138 -0.26 6.69 4.07
CA ILE A 138 -0.39 6.60 5.53
C ILE A 138 -1.86 6.59 5.88
N THR A 139 -2.29 5.63 6.71
CA THR A 139 -3.67 5.53 7.20
C THR A 139 -3.73 5.57 8.72
N ASP A 140 -4.84 6.05 9.26
CA ASP A 140 -5.15 5.97 10.68
C ASP A 140 -5.71 4.59 11.07
N LYS A 141 -6.05 4.43 12.36
CA LYS A 141 -6.61 3.20 12.93
C LYS A 141 -7.98 2.78 12.36
N ALA A 142 -8.67 3.69 11.71
CA ALA A 142 -9.95 3.42 11.04
C ALA A 142 -9.78 3.11 9.55
N GLY A 143 -8.54 3.06 9.04
CA GLY A 143 -8.26 2.89 7.61
C GLY A 143 -8.51 4.16 6.79
N LYS A 144 -8.55 5.33 7.43
CA LYS A 144 -8.71 6.61 6.76
C LYS A 144 -7.35 7.12 6.27
N VAL A 145 -7.27 7.56 5.03
CA VAL A 145 -6.04 8.09 4.43
C VAL A 145 -5.65 9.41 5.08
N LEU A 146 -4.47 9.45 5.67
CA LEU A 146 -3.87 10.65 6.28
C LEU A 146 -2.92 11.37 5.30
N TYR A 147 -2.24 10.61 4.46
CA TYR A 147 -1.23 11.13 3.54
C TYR A 147 -1.03 10.19 2.36
N VAL A 148 -0.77 10.77 1.20
CA VAL A 148 -0.36 10.05 -0.02
C VAL A 148 0.79 10.82 -0.65
N TYR A 149 1.82 10.13 -1.08
CA TYR A 149 2.92 10.69 -1.82
C TYR A 149 3.36 9.75 -2.94
N GLU A 150 3.41 10.28 -4.13
CA GLU A 150 3.88 9.57 -5.31
C GLU A 150 5.39 9.76 -5.46
N GLY A 151 6.14 8.65 -5.47
CA GLY A 151 7.57 8.63 -5.61
C GLY A 151 8.36 8.84 -4.32
N GLN A 152 9.58 9.34 -4.44
CA GLN A 152 10.51 9.50 -3.33
C GLN A 152 10.07 10.61 -2.37
N VAL A 153 9.75 10.25 -1.13
CA VAL A 153 9.48 11.23 -0.07
C VAL A 153 10.71 12.10 0.18
N PRO A 154 10.59 13.44 0.07
CA PRO A 154 11.72 14.33 0.33
C PRO A 154 12.15 14.27 1.80
N ALA A 155 13.46 14.24 2.08
CA ALA A 155 13.98 14.14 3.44
C ALA A 155 13.48 15.26 4.39
N LYS A 156 13.17 16.44 3.85
CA LYS A 156 12.59 17.56 4.63
C LYS A 156 11.19 17.26 5.17
N GLU A 157 10.46 16.30 4.58
CA GLU A 157 9.10 15.91 4.99
C GLU A 157 9.11 14.82 6.10
N PHE A 158 10.23 14.10 6.32
CA PHE A 158 10.28 12.99 7.26
C PHE A 158 9.81 13.38 8.66
N GLY A 159 10.28 14.50 9.20
CA GLY A 159 9.88 14.98 10.53
C GLY A 159 8.38 15.27 10.62
N THR A 160 7.81 15.86 9.57
CA THR A 160 6.36 16.15 9.49
C THR A 160 5.56 14.86 9.46
N LEU A 161 5.96 13.87 8.66
CA LEU A 161 5.25 12.60 8.54
C LEU A 161 5.37 11.75 9.80
N ILE A 162 6.54 11.73 10.44
CA ILE A 162 6.74 11.08 11.73
C ILE A 162 5.84 11.72 12.81
N THR A 163 5.72 13.05 12.81
CA THR A 163 4.81 13.76 13.72
C THR A 163 3.36 13.40 13.44
N LEU A 164 2.94 13.39 12.18
CA LEU A 164 1.60 12.96 11.76
C LEU A 164 1.27 11.54 12.27
N ILE A 165 2.21 10.60 12.10
CA ILE A 165 2.06 9.24 12.60
C ILE A 165 1.88 9.24 14.13
N LYS A 166 2.73 9.96 14.88
CA LYS A 166 2.66 10.05 16.36
C LYS A 166 1.35 10.60 16.88
N GLU A 167 0.75 11.55 16.18
CA GLU A 167 -0.53 12.16 16.55
C GLU A 167 -1.72 11.19 16.41
N HIS A 168 -1.56 10.13 15.59
CA HIS A 168 -2.62 9.15 15.32
C HIS A 168 -2.37 7.76 15.98
N LEU A 169 -1.21 7.58 16.64
CA LEU A 169 -0.88 6.35 17.40
C LEU A 169 -1.80 6.11 18.60
#